data_6c5b060de990bfc09bbfe33a421fa24c
#
_entry.id   6c5b060de990bfc09bbfe33a421fa24c
#
_cell.length_a   1.000
_cell.length_b   1.000
_cell.length_c   1.000
_cell.angle_alpha   90.00
_cell.angle_beta   90.00
_cell.angle_gamma   90.00
#
_symmetry.space_group_name_H-M   'P 1'
#
loop_
_entity.id
_entity.type
_entity.pdbx_description
1 polymer ?
#
loop_
_entity_poly.entity_id
_entity_poly.type
_entity_poly.pdbx_seq_one_letter_code
_entity_poly.pdbx_strand_id
1 'polypeptide(L)'
;MFIYGLIFLKLTCAITIIDNRINLMTQTTIEGIYEVCIGIPEPISAIQYWEQFGYRIGQVGELNADIANQLYGVNSSLRSIRLYHQNADHGLVRLLVWQNPTHQGLGTESMKVKGNRWATTLTADVLTILNHVEDAKAAGWPIRYTNPYWEVIYNKERKSRPFVEQAVGVREMLLLQPLARQVLFQRFGYTLPHYGQINPNATFKTSQFTHMGIITQDDSKETVRFYEEVLGLLRVRDNVETSYESSPAGRDIFDLNPGEKFIVTTFDDPRSSKSDLMAARSGRLYIIRFPEYINLESRFEAAEPGSLGVSLYTYRVQGIEEYCDRIKASTAKKITPIISNEFGEKSFSFVAPDGYFWTLLEGN
;
A
#
# COMPACT_ATOMS: atom_id res chain seq x y z
N MET A 1 -28.55 79.14 -0.21
CA MET A 1 -29.16 79.85 -1.38
C MET A 1 -28.58 79.12 -2.60
N PHE A 2 -29.44 78.67 -3.49
CA PHE A 2 -29.23 77.90 -4.74
C PHE A 2 -29.19 76.35 -4.57
N ILE A 3 -30.28 75.68 -4.76
CA ILE A 3 -31.18 75.32 -5.83
C ILE A 3 -30.56 74.24 -6.77
N TYR A 4 -31.04 73.07 -6.60
CA TYR A 4 -31.47 71.86 -7.26
C TYR A 4 -31.38 71.76 -8.82
N GLY A 5 -30.83 70.67 -9.31
CA GLY A 5 -31.12 70.15 -10.61
C GLY A 5 -31.14 68.62 -10.57
N LEU A 6 -32.34 68.03 -10.51
CA LEU A 6 -32.61 66.60 -10.65
C LEU A 6 -32.54 66.21 -12.13
N ILE A 7 -31.70 65.27 -12.49
CA ILE A 7 -31.75 64.57 -13.76
C ILE A 7 -31.99 63.10 -13.45
N PHE A 8 -33.20 62.64 -13.78
CA PHE A 8 -33.54 61.21 -13.80
C PHE A 8 -32.92 60.55 -15.07
N LEU A 9 -31.92 59.69 -14.85
CA LEU A 9 -31.51 58.76 -15.87
C LEU A 9 -32.19 57.40 -15.61
N LYS A 10 -33.08 56.99 -16.51
CA LYS A 10 -33.61 55.62 -16.53
C LYS A 10 -32.48 54.70 -16.97
N LEU A 11 -31.90 53.93 -16.06
CA LEU A 11 -31.07 52.80 -16.37
C LEU A 11 -31.99 51.58 -16.53
N THR A 12 -32.16 51.12 -17.74
CA THR A 12 -32.76 49.85 -18.07
C THR A 12 -31.76 48.78 -17.67
N CYS A 13 -32.02 48.08 -16.57
CA CYS A 13 -31.22 46.96 -16.15
C CYS A 13 -31.56 45.75 -17.03
N ALA A 14 -30.72 45.45 -18.01
CA ALA A 14 -30.74 44.17 -18.70
C ALA A 14 -30.16 43.13 -17.78
N ILE A 15 -31.04 42.31 -17.18
CA ILE A 15 -30.63 41.12 -16.43
C ILE A 15 -30.16 40.11 -17.45
N THR A 16 -28.85 40.03 -17.68
CA THR A 16 -28.22 38.91 -18.35
C THR A 16 -28.20 37.76 -17.35
N ILE A 17 -29.07 36.79 -17.53
CA ILE A 17 -29.01 35.52 -16.81
C ILE A 17 -27.77 34.83 -17.35
N ILE A 18 -26.65 34.99 -16.62
CA ILE A 18 -25.47 34.15 -16.81
C ILE A 18 -25.87 32.78 -16.23
N ASP A 19 -26.07 31.84 -17.12
CA ASP A 19 -26.30 30.44 -16.82
C ASP A 19 -25.00 29.92 -16.19
N ASN A 20 -24.86 30.10 -14.86
CA ASN A 20 -23.82 29.50 -14.06
C ASN A 20 -24.12 28.01 -13.97
N ARG A 21 -23.86 27.28 -15.04
CA ARG A 21 -23.49 25.88 -14.93
C ARG A 21 -22.13 25.84 -14.24
N ILE A 22 -22.16 25.88 -12.92
CA ILE A 22 -21.04 25.44 -12.11
C ILE A 22 -20.85 23.96 -12.51
N ASN A 23 -19.92 23.73 -13.42
CA ASN A 23 -19.32 22.41 -13.56
C ASN A 23 -18.72 22.13 -12.20
N LEU A 24 -19.44 21.40 -11.36
CA LEU A 24 -18.86 20.63 -10.27
C LEU A 24 -17.94 19.61 -10.94
N MET A 25 -16.75 20.04 -11.31
CA MET A 25 -15.67 19.11 -11.54
C MET A 25 -15.54 18.35 -10.25
N THR A 26 -15.98 17.12 -10.22
CA THR A 26 -15.69 16.19 -9.13
C THR A 26 -14.17 16.19 -9.00
N GLN A 27 -13.68 16.72 -7.88
CA GLN A 27 -12.25 16.81 -7.63
C GLN A 27 -11.74 15.38 -7.58
N THR A 28 -10.97 14.96 -8.59
CA THR A 28 -10.35 13.64 -8.61
C THR A 28 -9.39 13.51 -7.45
N THR A 29 -9.62 12.55 -6.60
CA THR A 29 -8.76 12.29 -5.45
C THR A 29 -8.38 10.81 -5.39
N ILE A 30 -7.18 10.54 -4.91
CA ILE A 30 -6.70 9.20 -4.56
C ILE A 30 -6.34 9.19 -3.08
N GLU A 31 -6.54 8.07 -2.43
CA GLU A 31 -6.16 7.87 -1.03
C GLU A 31 -4.88 7.04 -0.93
N GLY A 32 -4.52 6.59 0.28
CA GLY A 32 -3.47 5.58 0.47
C GLY A 32 -3.90 4.21 -0.04
N ILE A 33 -2.96 3.25 -0.13
CA ILE A 33 -3.27 1.89 -0.56
C ILE A 33 -4.41 1.34 0.29
N TYR A 34 -5.51 1.01 -0.38
CA TYR A 34 -6.76 0.62 0.27
C TYR A 34 -6.73 -0.82 0.75
N GLU A 35 -6.32 -1.77 -0.12
CA GLU A 35 -6.27 -3.19 0.21
C GLU A 35 -4.98 -3.85 -0.23
N VAL A 36 -4.55 -4.82 0.56
CA VAL A 36 -3.58 -5.85 0.20
C VAL A 36 -4.35 -7.11 -0.13
N CYS A 37 -4.29 -7.54 -1.39
CA CYS A 37 -5.04 -8.69 -1.88
C CYS A 37 -4.14 -9.93 -1.85
N ILE A 38 -4.67 -10.99 -1.22
CA ILE A 38 -3.93 -12.21 -0.90
C ILE A 38 -4.68 -13.41 -1.45
N GLY A 39 -4.12 -14.08 -2.45
CA GLY A 39 -4.64 -15.35 -2.95
C GLY A 39 -4.50 -16.46 -1.90
N ILE A 40 -5.57 -17.19 -1.64
CA ILE A 40 -5.62 -18.24 -0.62
C ILE A 40 -6.29 -19.50 -1.17
N PRO A 41 -5.86 -20.70 -0.75
CA PRO A 41 -6.49 -21.95 -1.19
C PRO A 41 -7.83 -22.21 -0.46
N GLU A 42 -7.95 -21.74 0.79
CA GLU A 42 -9.16 -21.88 1.59
C GLU A 42 -9.28 -20.75 2.63
N PRO A 43 -10.50 -20.32 2.99
CA PRO A 43 -10.67 -19.10 3.78
C PRO A 43 -10.49 -19.27 5.29
N ILE A 44 -10.73 -20.45 5.88
CA ILE A 44 -10.89 -20.60 7.34
C ILE A 44 -9.59 -20.28 8.07
N SER A 45 -8.50 -20.95 7.72
CA SER A 45 -7.20 -20.73 8.36
C SER A 45 -6.64 -19.34 8.08
N ALA A 46 -6.87 -18.80 6.87
CA ALA A 46 -6.47 -17.46 6.53
C ALA A 46 -7.23 -16.40 7.36
N ILE A 47 -8.54 -16.54 7.54
CA ILE A 47 -9.32 -15.65 8.40
C ILE A 47 -8.82 -15.72 9.84
N GLN A 48 -8.68 -16.93 10.40
CA GLN A 48 -8.16 -17.14 11.77
C GLN A 48 -6.78 -16.52 11.96
N TYR A 49 -5.91 -16.62 10.96
CA TYR A 49 -4.61 -15.95 10.99
C TYR A 49 -4.75 -14.43 11.11
N TRP A 50 -5.55 -13.80 10.23
CA TRP A 50 -5.71 -12.34 10.24
C TRP A 50 -6.49 -11.81 11.46
N GLU A 51 -7.35 -12.63 12.07
CA GLU A 51 -8.02 -12.30 13.33
C GLU A 51 -7.01 -12.09 14.48
N GLN A 52 -5.89 -12.85 14.50
CA GLN A 52 -4.81 -12.65 15.49
C GLN A 52 -4.17 -11.25 15.34
N PHE A 53 -4.16 -10.70 14.13
CA PHE A 53 -3.69 -9.34 13.81
C PHE A 53 -4.80 -8.27 13.95
N GLY A 54 -5.97 -8.63 14.45
CA GLY A 54 -7.05 -7.68 14.73
C GLY A 54 -7.97 -7.37 13.54
N TYR A 55 -7.85 -8.10 12.45
CA TYR A 55 -8.78 -8.01 11.33
C TYR A 55 -10.06 -8.80 11.61
N ARG A 56 -11.14 -8.44 10.96
CA ARG A 56 -12.45 -9.10 11.06
C ARG A 56 -13.12 -9.14 9.70
N ILE A 57 -13.95 -10.14 9.47
CA ILE A 57 -14.76 -10.27 8.25
C ILE A 57 -15.68 -9.05 8.10
N GLY A 58 -15.67 -8.47 6.90
CA GLY A 58 -16.58 -7.43 6.47
C GLY A 58 -17.42 -7.89 5.29
N GLN A 59 -17.07 -7.46 4.07
CA GLN A 59 -17.81 -7.80 2.86
C GLN A 59 -17.32 -9.11 2.24
N VAL A 60 -18.26 -9.84 1.64
CA VAL A 60 -18.00 -11.03 0.83
C VAL A 60 -18.68 -10.83 -0.52
N GLY A 61 -17.97 -11.16 -1.60
CA GLY A 61 -18.48 -11.03 -2.95
C GLY A 61 -17.90 -12.08 -3.88
N GLU A 62 -18.48 -12.20 -5.07
CA GLU A 62 -18.10 -13.23 -6.04
C GLU A 62 -18.10 -12.65 -7.46
N LEU A 63 -17.19 -13.16 -8.31
CA LEU A 63 -17.19 -12.95 -9.75
C LEU A 63 -17.22 -14.30 -10.46
N ASN A 64 -17.99 -14.40 -11.52
CA ASN A 64 -17.81 -15.50 -12.47
C ASN A 64 -16.49 -15.34 -13.26
N ALA A 65 -16.08 -16.40 -13.94
CA ALA A 65 -14.81 -16.44 -14.66
C ALA A 65 -14.70 -15.34 -15.73
N ASP A 66 -15.79 -15.01 -16.44
CA ASP A 66 -15.78 -14.01 -17.51
C ASP A 66 -15.50 -12.61 -16.98
N ILE A 67 -16.17 -12.23 -15.89
CA ILE A 67 -15.97 -10.92 -15.24
C ILE A 67 -14.59 -10.86 -14.57
N ALA A 68 -14.17 -11.93 -13.91
CA ALA A 68 -12.82 -12.02 -13.32
C ALA A 68 -11.72 -11.91 -14.40
N ASN A 69 -11.94 -12.49 -15.57
CA ASN A 69 -11.02 -12.35 -16.70
C ASN A 69 -11.00 -10.91 -17.23
N GLN A 70 -12.15 -10.25 -17.33
CA GLN A 70 -12.22 -8.86 -17.76
C GLN A 70 -11.50 -7.90 -16.81
N LEU A 71 -11.64 -8.10 -15.49
CA LEU A 71 -11.08 -7.19 -14.48
C LEU A 71 -9.63 -7.52 -14.11
N TYR A 72 -9.32 -8.80 -13.95
CA TYR A 72 -8.03 -9.26 -13.41
C TYR A 72 -7.17 -10.03 -14.42
N GLY A 73 -7.70 -10.33 -15.62
CA GLY A 73 -7.01 -11.15 -16.60
C GLY A 73 -6.95 -12.64 -16.24
N VAL A 74 -7.79 -13.11 -15.33
CA VAL A 74 -7.77 -14.47 -14.80
C VAL A 74 -9.04 -15.23 -15.17
N ASN A 75 -8.89 -16.27 -15.99
CA ASN A 75 -10.02 -17.12 -16.40
C ASN A 75 -10.39 -18.15 -15.31
N SER A 76 -10.86 -17.66 -14.18
CA SER A 76 -11.27 -18.44 -13.02
C SER A 76 -12.32 -17.67 -12.23
N SER A 77 -13.34 -18.35 -11.71
CA SER A 77 -14.26 -17.70 -10.77
C SER A 77 -13.50 -17.31 -9.49
N LEU A 78 -13.97 -16.22 -8.89
CA LEU A 78 -13.35 -15.61 -7.70
C LEU A 78 -14.40 -15.41 -6.63
N ARG A 79 -14.09 -15.81 -5.41
CA ARG A 79 -14.76 -15.36 -4.18
C ARG A 79 -13.79 -14.51 -3.39
N SER A 80 -14.20 -13.28 -3.04
CA SER A 80 -13.41 -12.34 -2.25
C SER A 80 -14.02 -12.11 -0.87
N ILE A 81 -13.14 -12.00 0.13
CA ILE A 81 -13.51 -11.69 1.51
C ILE A 81 -12.68 -10.48 1.94
N ARG A 82 -13.33 -9.33 2.11
CA ARG A 82 -12.68 -8.12 2.62
C ARG A 82 -12.67 -8.15 4.13
N LEU A 83 -11.49 -8.03 4.72
CA LEU A 83 -11.29 -7.96 6.15
C LEU A 83 -10.97 -6.52 6.57
N TYR A 84 -11.69 -6.03 7.56
CA TYR A 84 -11.53 -4.69 8.13
C TYR A 84 -10.73 -4.75 9.43
N HIS A 85 -9.98 -3.69 9.69
CA HIS A 85 -9.27 -3.52 10.95
C HIS A 85 -9.80 -2.29 11.68
N GLN A 86 -10.54 -2.49 12.76
CA GLN A 86 -11.22 -1.41 13.51
C GLN A 86 -12.00 -0.47 12.56
N ASN A 87 -11.72 0.82 12.58
CA ASN A 87 -12.35 1.84 11.74
C ASN A 87 -11.38 2.36 10.67
N ALA A 88 -10.37 1.55 10.29
CA ALA A 88 -9.44 1.95 9.24
C ALA A 88 -10.15 2.03 7.87
N ASP A 89 -9.89 3.12 7.15
CA ASP A 89 -10.41 3.40 5.82
C ASP A 89 -9.46 2.91 4.69
N HIS A 90 -8.31 2.34 5.05
CA HIS A 90 -7.28 1.83 4.16
C HIS A 90 -6.40 0.79 4.87
N GLY A 91 -5.48 0.15 4.14
CA GLY A 91 -4.61 -0.89 4.70
C GLY A 91 -5.36 -2.16 5.07
N LEU A 92 -6.47 -2.43 4.38
CA LEU A 92 -7.32 -3.59 4.60
C LEU A 92 -6.69 -4.85 3.99
N VAL A 93 -7.20 -6.01 4.38
CA VAL A 93 -6.88 -7.30 3.75
C VAL A 93 -8.06 -7.73 2.88
N ARG A 94 -7.76 -8.19 1.67
CA ARG A 94 -8.72 -8.83 0.79
C ARG A 94 -8.23 -10.22 0.45
N LEU A 95 -8.94 -11.24 0.95
CA LEU A 95 -8.64 -12.64 0.65
C LEU A 95 -9.30 -13.01 -0.68
N LEU A 96 -8.53 -13.57 -1.60
CA LEU A 96 -8.95 -13.98 -2.94
C LEU A 96 -8.94 -15.51 -3.04
N VAL A 97 -10.13 -16.11 -3.11
CA VAL A 97 -10.30 -17.57 -3.29
C VAL A 97 -10.60 -17.82 -4.76
N TRP A 98 -9.56 -18.11 -5.53
CA TRP A 98 -9.69 -18.52 -6.93
C TRP A 98 -10.10 -19.98 -7.04
N GLN A 99 -11.08 -20.30 -7.86
CA GLN A 99 -11.46 -21.69 -8.10
C GLN A 99 -10.30 -22.50 -8.69
N ASN A 100 -9.56 -21.88 -9.62
CA ASN A 100 -8.38 -22.46 -10.27
C ASN A 100 -7.22 -21.45 -10.18
N PRO A 101 -6.44 -21.45 -9.08
CA PRO A 101 -5.29 -20.55 -8.97
C PRO A 101 -4.24 -20.87 -10.05
N THR A 102 -3.63 -19.81 -10.59
CA THR A 102 -2.68 -19.90 -11.71
C THR A 102 -1.27 -20.29 -11.27
N HIS A 103 -0.90 -19.93 -10.03
CA HIS A 103 0.44 -20.15 -9.46
C HIS A 103 0.38 -20.29 -7.93
N GLN A 104 1.38 -20.99 -7.36
CA GLN A 104 1.47 -21.21 -5.90
C GLN A 104 1.98 -19.98 -5.12
N GLY A 105 2.30 -18.89 -5.83
CA GLY A 105 2.82 -17.67 -5.21
C GLY A 105 4.32 -17.71 -4.91
N LEU A 106 4.81 -16.65 -4.27
CA LEU A 106 6.23 -16.54 -3.89
C LEU A 106 6.58 -17.31 -2.61
N GLY A 107 5.57 -17.68 -1.82
CA GLY A 107 5.80 -18.38 -0.56
C GLY A 107 6.83 -17.67 0.34
N THR A 108 7.87 -18.40 0.75
CA THR A 108 8.97 -17.90 1.58
C THR A 108 10.21 -17.49 0.79
N GLU A 109 10.10 -17.32 -0.54
CA GLU A 109 11.19 -16.84 -1.38
C GLU A 109 11.74 -15.49 -0.90
N SER A 110 12.95 -15.15 -1.35
CA SER A 110 13.61 -13.89 -1.05
C SER A 110 12.69 -12.68 -1.30
N MET A 111 12.87 -11.64 -0.51
CA MET A 111 12.26 -10.35 -0.78
C MET A 111 12.87 -9.67 -2.02
N LYS A 112 14.11 -10.01 -2.37
CA LYS A 112 14.91 -9.40 -3.44
C LYS A 112 14.60 -10.03 -4.82
N VAL A 113 13.32 -9.99 -5.24
CA VAL A 113 12.86 -10.43 -6.56
C VAL A 113 11.86 -9.42 -7.15
N LYS A 114 11.88 -9.24 -8.48
CA LYS A 114 10.85 -8.43 -9.18
C LYS A 114 9.50 -9.15 -9.13
N GLY A 115 8.43 -8.39 -8.92
CA GLY A 115 7.09 -8.93 -8.69
C GLY A 115 6.74 -9.06 -7.21
N ASN A 116 7.73 -9.08 -6.30
CA ASN A 116 7.47 -9.15 -4.87
C ASN A 116 6.65 -7.94 -4.38
N ARG A 117 5.63 -8.25 -3.59
CA ARG A 117 4.84 -7.30 -2.80
C ARG A 117 4.89 -7.72 -1.34
N TRP A 118 4.95 -6.75 -0.45
CA TRP A 118 4.85 -7.01 1.00
C TRP A 118 4.07 -5.90 1.69
N ALA A 119 3.56 -6.16 2.88
CA ALA A 119 2.84 -5.19 3.67
C ALA A 119 3.41 -5.10 5.07
N THR A 120 3.39 -3.90 5.64
CA THR A 120 3.99 -3.62 6.93
C THR A 120 2.93 -3.30 7.97
N THR A 121 3.06 -3.93 9.14
CA THR A 121 2.14 -3.80 10.27
C THR A 121 2.87 -3.22 11.47
N LEU A 122 2.32 -2.15 12.07
CA LEU A 122 2.76 -1.65 13.36
C LEU A 122 2.25 -2.58 14.47
N THR A 123 3.09 -2.95 15.41
CA THR A 123 2.71 -3.70 16.60
C THR A 123 3.13 -2.97 17.87
N ALA A 124 2.44 -3.24 18.98
CA ALA A 124 2.86 -2.79 20.30
C ALA A 124 3.97 -3.68 20.89
N ASP A 125 4.10 -4.92 20.40
CA ASP A 125 5.03 -5.91 20.93
C ASP A 125 5.49 -6.90 19.85
N VAL A 126 6.62 -6.58 19.23
CA VAL A 126 7.20 -7.42 18.18
C VAL A 126 7.79 -8.72 18.74
N LEU A 127 8.20 -8.75 20.03
CA LEU A 127 8.79 -9.93 20.64
C LEU A 127 7.76 -11.02 20.92
N THR A 128 6.54 -10.64 21.31
CA THR A 128 5.44 -11.62 21.41
C THR A 128 5.18 -12.31 20.06
N ILE A 129 5.18 -11.55 18.96
CA ILE A 129 5.02 -12.15 17.62
C ILE A 129 6.20 -13.07 17.29
N LEU A 130 7.44 -12.65 17.61
CA LEU A 130 8.62 -13.47 17.39
C LEU A 130 8.51 -14.84 18.07
N ASN A 131 8.11 -14.88 19.35
CA ASN A 131 7.94 -16.12 20.09
C ASN A 131 6.96 -17.08 19.39
N HIS A 132 5.80 -16.57 18.93
CA HIS A 132 4.84 -17.38 18.15
C HIS A 132 5.40 -17.88 16.83
N VAL A 133 6.21 -17.07 16.15
CA VAL A 133 6.86 -17.44 14.90
C VAL A 133 7.90 -18.55 15.12
N GLU A 134 8.68 -18.47 16.20
CA GLU A 134 9.67 -19.48 16.59
C GLU A 134 8.99 -20.82 16.93
N ASP A 135 7.92 -20.77 17.73
CA ASP A 135 7.13 -21.95 18.07
C ASP A 135 6.53 -22.60 16.81
N ALA A 136 5.94 -21.82 15.91
CA ALA A 136 5.38 -22.32 14.67
C ALA A 136 6.46 -22.96 13.77
N LYS A 137 7.63 -22.33 13.65
CA LYS A 137 8.76 -22.88 12.90
C LYS A 137 9.27 -24.17 13.51
N ALA A 138 9.39 -24.24 14.84
CA ALA A 138 9.76 -25.46 15.56
C ALA A 138 8.74 -26.60 15.36
N ALA A 139 7.45 -26.26 15.19
CA ALA A 139 6.39 -27.19 14.83
C ALA A 139 6.39 -27.62 13.34
N GLY A 140 7.34 -27.13 12.54
CA GLY A 140 7.51 -27.52 11.15
C GLY A 140 6.75 -26.67 10.12
N TRP A 141 6.16 -25.54 10.51
CA TRP A 141 5.53 -24.64 9.55
C TRP A 141 6.57 -23.99 8.62
N PRO A 142 6.27 -23.84 7.33
CA PRO A 142 7.19 -23.24 6.35
C PRO A 142 7.26 -21.71 6.54
N ILE A 143 8.02 -21.28 7.55
CA ILE A 143 8.17 -19.87 7.94
C ILE A 143 9.64 -19.46 7.77
N ARG A 144 9.84 -18.29 7.18
CA ARG A 144 11.10 -17.56 7.18
C ARG A 144 10.91 -16.22 7.90
N TYR A 145 11.83 -15.86 8.78
CA TYR A 145 11.79 -14.61 9.52
C TYR A 145 13.20 -14.10 9.80
N THR A 146 13.31 -12.82 10.16
CA THR A 146 14.53 -12.21 10.66
C THR A 146 14.39 -11.91 12.15
N ASN A 147 15.51 -11.68 12.82
CA ASN A 147 15.47 -11.09 14.15
C ASN A 147 14.87 -9.68 14.11
N PRO A 148 14.21 -9.21 15.19
CA PRO A 148 13.70 -7.84 15.27
C PRO A 148 14.86 -6.87 15.54
N TYR A 149 15.43 -6.33 14.46
CA TYR A 149 16.55 -5.40 14.53
C TYR A 149 16.12 -4.01 14.99
N TRP A 150 16.99 -3.39 15.77
CA TRP A 150 16.85 -2.01 16.19
C TRP A 150 17.41 -1.04 15.15
N GLU A 151 16.54 -0.19 14.61
CA GLU A 151 16.91 0.90 13.69
C GLU A 151 16.67 2.25 14.35
N VAL A 152 17.73 3.04 14.47
CA VAL A 152 17.66 4.38 15.08
C VAL A 152 17.21 5.38 14.04
N ILE A 153 16.08 6.07 14.31
CA ILE A 153 15.58 7.17 13.46
C ILE A 153 16.19 8.50 13.89
N TYR A 154 16.33 8.71 15.20
CA TYR A 154 16.86 9.95 15.76
C TYR A 154 17.57 9.68 17.09
N ASN A 155 18.80 10.17 17.22
CA ASN A 155 19.53 10.27 18.49
C ASN A 155 19.55 11.72 18.93
N LYS A 156 19.02 12.05 20.09
CA LYS A 156 19.46 13.25 20.79
C LYS A 156 20.94 13.11 21.10
N GLU A 157 21.72 14.20 20.97
CA GLU A 157 23.14 14.18 21.26
C GLU A 157 23.46 13.38 22.52
N ARG A 158 24.29 12.35 22.37
CA ARG A 158 24.75 11.53 23.49
C ARG A 158 25.59 12.39 24.41
N LYS A 159 25.00 12.89 25.47
CA LYS A 159 25.75 13.51 26.56
C LYS A 159 26.05 12.45 27.59
N SER A 160 27.20 11.82 27.47
CA SER A 160 28.04 11.14 28.51
C SER A 160 27.38 10.29 29.62
N ARG A 161 26.07 10.03 29.63
CA ARG A 161 25.43 9.20 30.66
C ARG A 161 24.73 8.01 30.04
N PRO A 162 25.15 6.76 30.28
CA PRO A 162 24.42 5.58 29.86
C PRO A 162 23.02 5.56 30.51
N PHE A 163 22.03 5.07 29.76
CA PHE A 163 20.63 4.90 30.18
C PHE A 163 19.80 6.18 30.37
N VAL A 164 20.31 7.37 30.06
CA VAL A 164 19.58 8.65 30.23
C VAL A 164 19.02 9.18 28.93
N GLU A 165 19.47 8.69 27.78
CA GLU A 165 19.08 9.16 26.47
C GLU A 165 17.95 8.30 25.89
N GLN A 166 16.86 8.96 25.49
CA GLN A 166 15.81 8.28 24.72
C GLN A 166 16.24 8.20 23.26
N ALA A 167 16.61 7.02 22.82
CA ALA A 167 16.71 6.76 21.39
C ALA A 167 15.31 6.67 20.79
N VAL A 168 15.08 7.41 19.72
CA VAL A 168 13.87 7.32 18.92
C VAL A 168 14.15 6.37 17.75
N GLY A 169 13.38 5.33 17.63
CA GLY A 169 13.63 4.32 16.61
C GLY A 169 12.51 3.31 16.44
N VAL A 170 12.81 2.29 15.68
CA VAL A 170 11.92 1.16 15.43
C VAL A 170 12.66 -0.15 15.64
N ARG A 171 11.91 -1.20 15.97
CA ARG A 171 12.35 -2.58 15.76
C ARG A 171 11.60 -3.15 14.60
N GLU A 172 12.31 -3.76 13.67
CA GLU A 172 11.74 -4.30 12.45
C GLU A 172 12.13 -5.77 12.29
N MET A 173 11.17 -6.60 11.90
CA MET A 173 11.39 -8.00 11.54
C MET A 173 10.59 -8.38 10.30
N LEU A 174 11.16 -9.25 9.50
CA LEU A 174 10.49 -9.92 8.39
C LEU A 174 9.75 -11.16 8.90
N LEU A 175 8.57 -11.41 8.35
CA LEU A 175 7.81 -12.64 8.50
C LEU A 175 7.27 -13.06 7.13
N LEU A 176 7.83 -14.12 6.57
CA LEU A 176 7.35 -14.75 5.34
C LEU A 176 6.74 -16.10 5.66
N GLN A 177 5.59 -16.34 5.09
CA GLN A 177 4.89 -17.62 5.08
C GLN A 177 4.22 -17.81 3.72
N PRO A 178 3.71 -18.99 3.37
CA PRO A 178 3.19 -19.23 2.03
C PRO A 178 2.19 -18.21 1.51
N LEU A 179 1.34 -17.66 2.38
CA LEU A 179 0.26 -16.76 1.99
C LEU A 179 0.46 -15.30 2.41
N ALA A 180 1.48 -14.98 3.22
CA ALA A 180 1.68 -13.63 3.71
C ALA A 180 3.17 -13.24 3.72
N ARG A 181 3.44 -12.03 3.26
CA ARG A 181 4.76 -11.41 3.21
C ARG A 181 4.67 -10.11 4.00
N GLN A 182 5.07 -10.18 5.27
CA GLN A 182 4.89 -9.09 6.22
C GLN A 182 6.23 -8.56 6.73
N VAL A 183 6.30 -7.25 6.91
CA VAL A 183 7.29 -6.62 7.79
C VAL A 183 6.53 -6.12 9.02
N LEU A 184 7.03 -6.45 10.19
CA LEU A 184 6.46 -6.04 11.47
C LEU A 184 7.40 -5.01 12.09
N PHE A 185 6.84 -3.92 12.62
CA PHE A 185 7.66 -2.93 13.30
C PHE A 185 7.01 -2.42 14.58
N GLN A 186 7.85 -2.09 15.56
CA GLN A 186 7.45 -1.49 16.83
C GLN A 186 8.17 -0.16 16.99
N ARG A 187 7.42 0.91 17.30
CA ARG A 187 7.98 2.24 17.53
C ARG A 187 8.42 2.43 18.98
N PHE A 188 9.49 3.18 19.14
CA PHE A 188 10.02 3.58 20.46
C PHE A 188 10.29 5.08 20.47
N GLY A 189 9.79 5.77 21.50
CA GLY A 189 10.04 7.18 21.72
C GLY A 189 9.23 8.15 20.88
N TYR A 190 8.32 7.69 20.02
CA TYR A 190 7.43 8.54 19.23
C TYR A 190 6.16 7.83 18.78
N THR A 191 5.15 8.63 18.44
CA THR A 191 3.88 8.18 17.84
C THR A 191 3.52 9.05 16.65
N LEU A 192 2.81 8.49 15.67
CA LEU A 192 2.23 9.22 14.54
C LEU A 192 0.72 8.97 14.54
N PRO A 193 -0.11 10.01 14.72
CA PRO A 193 -1.54 9.84 15.00
C PRO A 193 -2.34 9.22 13.85
N HIS A 194 -1.88 9.41 12.59
CA HIS A 194 -2.56 8.92 11.39
C HIS A 194 -1.81 7.78 10.70
N TYR A 195 -0.81 7.18 11.36
CA TYR A 195 0.05 6.17 10.76
C TYR A 195 0.05 4.86 11.54
N GLY A 196 -1.05 4.13 11.40
CA GLY A 196 -1.29 2.85 12.07
C GLY A 196 -1.95 3.03 13.44
N GLN A 197 -3.15 2.46 13.60
CA GLN A 197 -3.88 2.46 14.86
C GLN A 197 -3.87 1.05 15.45
N ILE A 198 -3.14 0.88 16.55
CA ILE A 198 -3.04 -0.42 17.23
C ILE A 198 -4.39 -0.81 17.83
N ASN A 199 -4.82 -2.04 17.56
CA ASN A 199 -5.95 -2.68 18.22
C ASN A 199 -5.45 -3.36 19.52
N PRO A 200 -5.74 -2.80 20.69
CA PRO A 200 -5.25 -3.37 21.96
C PRO A 200 -5.91 -4.72 22.31
N ASN A 201 -7.04 -5.04 21.66
CA ASN A 201 -7.79 -6.27 21.89
C ASN A 201 -7.38 -7.42 20.95
N ALA A 202 -6.56 -7.13 19.92
CA ALA A 202 -6.00 -8.17 19.07
C ALA A 202 -4.91 -8.95 19.81
N THR A 203 -4.76 -10.24 19.52
CA THR A 203 -3.72 -11.10 20.14
C THR A 203 -2.34 -10.47 19.99
N PHE A 204 -2.00 -10.02 18.79
CA PHE A 204 -0.69 -9.43 18.50
C PHE A 204 -0.65 -7.90 18.65
N LYS A 205 -1.76 -7.27 19.10
CA LYS A 205 -1.85 -5.82 19.33
C LYS A 205 -1.25 -5.03 18.15
N THR A 206 -1.79 -5.26 16.97
CA THR A 206 -1.32 -4.68 15.71
C THR A 206 -2.26 -3.62 15.18
N SER A 207 -1.77 -2.84 14.23
CA SER A 207 -2.56 -1.93 13.39
C SER A 207 -2.99 -2.62 12.09
N GLN A 208 -3.83 -1.93 11.31
CA GLN A 208 -3.97 -2.20 9.89
C GLN A 208 -2.60 -2.09 9.18
N PHE A 209 -2.52 -2.53 7.93
CA PHE A 209 -1.33 -2.28 7.13
C PHE A 209 -1.05 -0.78 6.99
N THR A 210 0.20 -0.39 7.27
CA THR A 210 0.61 1.01 7.31
C THR A 210 1.33 1.45 6.06
N HIS A 211 2.20 0.59 5.54
CA HIS A 211 2.89 0.80 4.27
C HIS A 211 3.11 -0.53 3.57
N MET A 212 3.15 -0.45 2.27
CA MET A 212 3.28 -1.57 1.36
C MET A 212 4.43 -1.28 0.41
N GLY A 213 5.03 -2.31 -0.13
CA GLY A 213 6.17 -2.10 -1.00
C GLY A 213 6.20 -3.01 -2.21
N ILE A 214 6.96 -2.56 -3.20
CA ILE A 214 7.29 -3.26 -4.43
C ILE A 214 8.79 -3.22 -4.68
N ILE A 215 9.29 -4.18 -5.44
CA ILE A 215 10.71 -4.30 -5.82
C ILE A 215 10.88 -4.05 -7.31
N THR A 216 11.79 -3.16 -7.69
CA THR A 216 12.09 -2.88 -9.09
C THR A 216 13.59 -2.72 -9.31
N GLN A 217 13.99 -2.87 -10.56
CA GLN A 217 15.32 -2.52 -11.09
C GLN A 217 15.27 -1.29 -11.98
N ASP A 218 14.07 -0.78 -12.24
CA ASP A 218 13.87 0.34 -13.13
C ASP A 218 14.31 1.65 -12.45
N ASP A 219 15.39 2.23 -12.97
CA ASP A 219 15.88 3.57 -12.61
C ASP A 219 15.21 4.69 -13.42
N SER A 220 14.22 4.36 -14.25
CA SER A 220 13.56 5.35 -15.08
C SER A 220 12.81 6.36 -14.22
N LYS A 221 12.96 7.62 -14.58
CA LYS A 221 12.12 8.69 -14.02
C LYS A 221 10.63 8.48 -14.33
N GLU A 222 10.34 7.64 -15.30
CA GLU A 222 8.98 7.33 -15.77
C GLU A 222 8.18 6.60 -14.70
N THR A 223 8.75 5.58 -14.05
CA THR A 223 8.10 4.88 -12.94
C THR A 223 7.74 5.84 -11.80
N VAL A 224 8.69 6.68 -11.37
CA VAL A 224 8.44 7.67 -10.31
C VAL A 224 7.37 8.68 -10.72
N ARG A 225 7.43 9.18 -11.97
CA ARG A 225 6.45 10.13 -12.52
C ARG A 225 5.06 9.51 -12.63
N PHE A 226 4.95 8.21 -12.96
CA PHE A 226 3.67 7.54 -13.04
C PHE A 226 2.93 7.62 -11.68
N TYR A 227 3.59 7.27 -10.59
CA TYR A 227 2.97 7.32 -9.26
C TYR A 227 2.69 8.75 -8.79
N GLU A 228 3.57 9.71 -9.11
CA GLU A 228 3.41 11.12 -8.71
C GLU A 228 2.42 11.88 -9.59
N GLU A 229 2.59 11.82 -10.92
CA GLU A 229 1.87 12.68 -11.86
C GLU A 229 0.59 12.02 -12.40
N VAL A 230 0.60 10.71 -12.67
CA VAL A 230 -0.56 10.00 -13.23
C VAL A 230 -1.52 9.56 -12.14
N LEU A 231 -1.02 8.93 -11.06
CA LEU A 231 -1.87 8.56 -9.92
C LEU A 231 -2.12 9.72 -8.96
N GLY A 232 -1.22 10.71 -8.88
CA GLY A 232 -1.38 11.86 -7.99
C GLY A 232 -0.95 11.60 -6.54
N LEU A 233 -0.11 10.59 -6.30
CA LEU A 233 0.41 10.30 -4.97
C LEU A 233 1.45 11.33 -4.53
N LEU A 234 1.54 11.57 -3.22
CA LEU A 234 2.47 12.54 -2.65
C LEU A 234 3.85 11.90 -2.45
N ARG A 235 4.84 12.24 -3.27
CA ARG A 235 6.22 11.81 -3.04
C ARG A 235 6.82 12.51 -1.82
N VAL A 236 7.09 11.76 -0.75
CA VAL A 236 7.62 12.30 0.53
C VAL A 236 9.09 12.03 0.75
N ARG A 237 9.64 10.97 0.12
CA ARG A 237 11.07 10.66 0.13
C ARG A 237 11.50 10.23 -1.26
N ASP A 238 12.70 10.59 -1.62
CA ASP A 238 13.30 10.20 -2.90
C ASP A 238 14.78 9.89 -2.71
N ASN A 239 15.24 8.83 -3.41
CA ASN A 239 16.64 8.43 -3.46
C ASN A 239 17.31 8.21 -2.09
N VAL A 240 16.57 7.64 -1.12
CA VAL A 240 17.14 7.26 0.18
C VAL A 240 17.89 5.94 0.01
N GLU A 241 19.21 5.98 0.10
CA GLU A 241 20.06 4.81 -0.03
C GLU A 241 20.10 4.01 1.29
N THR A 242 20.00 2.69 1.17
CA THR A 242 20.20 1.73 2.26
C THR A 242 21.17 0.66 1.78
N SER A 243 22.24 0.38 2.51
CA SER A 243 23.26 -0.61 2.14
C SER A 243 23.34 -1.75 3.17
N TYR A 244 24.03 -2.82 2.76
CA TYR A 244 24.38 -3.93 3.64
C TYR A 244 25.03 -3.45 4.95
N GLU A 245 25.90 -2.43 4.86
CA GLU A 245 26.68 -1.91 5.98
C GLU A 245 25.90 -0.93 6.85
N SER A 246 24.93 -0.23 6.27
CA SER A 246 24.23 0.87 6.95
C SER A 246 22.99 0.43 7.74
N SER A 247 22.37 -0.69 7.39
CA SER A 247 21.12 -1.15 8.01
C SER A 247 21.10 -2.67 8.19
N PRO A 248 21.26 -3.19 9.42
CA PRO A 248 21.08 -4.61 9.70
C PRO A 248 19.68 -5.14 9.34
N ALA A 249 18.61 -4.35 9.60
CA ALA A 249 17.28 -4.72 9.21
C ALA A 249 17.13 -4.78 7.69
N GLY A 250 17.55 -3.74 6.98
CA GLY A 250 17.51 -3.70 5.51
C GLY A 250 18.29 -4.86 4.88
N ARG A 251 19.47 -5.14 5.42
CA ARG A 251 20.32 -6.28 4.99
C ARG A 251 19.58 -7.61 5.05
N ASP A 252 19.01 -7.94 6.20
CA ASP A 252 18.44 -9.27 6.44
C ASP A 252 17.01 -9.39 5.87
N ILE A 253 16.24 -8.30 5.81
CA ILE A 253 14.91 -8.27 5.16
C ILE A 253 15.04 -8.48 3.65
N PHE A 254 16.02 -7.85 3.01
CA PHE A 254 16.18 -7.89 1.55
C PHE A 254 17.33 -8.79 1.08
N ASP A 255 17.90 -9.63 1.95
CA ASP A 255 18.97 -10.57 1.59
C ASP A 255 20.14 -9.89 0.87
N LEU A 256 20.61 -8.76 1.39
CA LEU A 256 21.75 -8.07 0.79
C LEU A 256 23.05 -8.85 1.04
N ASN A 257 23.89 -8.89 0.03
CA ASN A 257 25.29 -9.32 0.16
C ASN A 257 26.19 -8.13 0.50
N PRO A 258 27.41 -8.36 1.04
CA PRO A 258 28.39 -7.28 1.26
C PRO A 258 28.57 -6.42 0.01
N GLY A 259 28.50 -5.10 0.19
CA GLY A 259 28.58 -4.11 -0.89
C GLY A 259 27.30 -3.90 -1.70
N GLU A 260 26.23 -4.66 -1.45
CA GLU A 260 24.95 -4.41 -2.09
C GLU A 260 24.17 -3.29 -1.37
N LYS A 261 23.36 -2.60 -2.14
CA LYS A 261 22.48 -1.52 -1.68
C LYS A 261 21.20 -1.45 -2.49
N PHE A 262 20.22 -0.76 -1.96
CA PHE A 262 19.00 -0.37 -2.68
C PHE A 262 18.66 1.09 -2.40
N ILE A 263 17.82 1.65 -3.24
CA ILE A 263 17.33 3.01 -3.14
C ILE A 263 15.82 2.99 -2.91
N VAL A 264 15.36 3.82 -1.98
CA VAL A 264 13.94 3.91 -1.61
C VAL A 264 13.34 5.21 -2.12
N THR A 265 12.24 5.10 -2.84
CA THR A 265 11.32 6.21 -3.11
C THR A 265 9.99 5.92 -2.42
N THR A 266 9.41 6.93 -1.78
CA THR A 266 8.22 6.76 -0.95
C THR A 266 7.11 7.69 -1.36
N PHE A 267 5.91 7.14 -1.53
CA PHE A 267 4.69 7.88 -1.86
C PHE A 267 3.65 7.72 -0.76
N ASP A 268 3.12 8.84 -0.29
CA ASP A 268 2.05 8.89 0.71
C ASP A 268 0.70 9.19 0.07
N ASP A 269 -0.34 8.93 0.82
CA ASP A 269 -1.66 9.54 0.65
C ASP A 269 -1.50 11.06 0.48
N PRO A 270 -2.12 11.68 -0.54
CA PRO A 270 -2.00 13.12 -0.79
C PRO A 270 -2.42 14.03 0.37
N ARG A 271 -3.21 13.50 1.32
CA ARG A 271 -3.57 14.22 2.57
C ARG A 271 -2.42 14.31 3.57
N SER A 272 -1.29 13.61 3.34
CA SER A 272 -0.06 13.74 4.14
C SER A 272 0.65 15.07 3.84
N SER A 273 1.69 15.40 4.63
CA SER A 273 2.53 16.58 4.41
C SER A 273 3.99 16.18 4.24
N LYS A 274 4.68 16.86 3.32
CA LYS A 274 6.15 16.71 3.14
C LYS A 274 6.95 17.34 4.28
N SER A 275 6.39 18.36 4.93
CA SER A 275 7.08 19.17 5.95
C SER A 275 6.66 18.86 7.38
N ASP A 276 5.54 18.16 7.57
CA ASP A 276 5.01 17.82 8.89
C ASP A 276 4.86 16.29 9.03
N LEU A 277 5.78 15.69 9.76
CA LEU A 277 5.75 14.25 10.04
C LEU A 277 4.48 13.82 10.80
N MET A 278 3.90 14.70 11.62
CA MET A 278 2.68 14.39 12.38
C MET A 278 1.45 14.28 11.48
N ALA A 279 1.49 14.85 10.29
CA ALA A 279 0.46 14.71 9.26
C ALA A 279 0.67 13.50 8.35
N ALA A 280 1.71 12.68 8.57
CA ALA A 280 1.95 11.47 7.80
C ALA A 280 0.80 10.46 7.99
N ARG A 281 0.27 9.92 6.89
CA ARG A 281 -0.81 8.93 6.88
C ARG A 281 -0.31 7.57 6.45
N SER A 282 -0.92 6.52 6.96
CA SER A 282 -0.69 5.16 6.47
C SER A 282 -1.34 4.93 5.09
N GLY A 283 -1.09 3.77 4.49
CA GLY A 283 -1.41 3.49 3.09
C GLY A 283 -0.27 3.88 2.14
N ARG A 284 0.92 4.07 2.67
CA ARG A 284 2.15 4.48 1.96
C ARG A 284 2.65 3.39 1.02
N LEU A 285 3.14 3.80 -0.14
CA LEU A 285 3.87 2.93 -1.09
C LEU A 285 5.38 3.16 -0.99
N TYR A 286 6.13 2.08 -0.79
CA TYR A 286 7.58 2.03 -0.93
C TYR A 286 7.96 1.41 -2.27
N ILE A 287 8.76 2.11 -3.06
CA ILE A 287 9.41 1.54 -4.24
C ILE A 287 10.88 1.31 -3.88
N ILE A 288 11.25 0.04 -3.75
CA ILE A 288 12.63 -0.38 -3.51
C ILE A 288 13.27 -0.67 -4.85
N ARG A 289 14.28 0.13 -5.20
CA ARG A 289 15.00 0.04 -6.48
C ARG A 289 16.39 -0.53 -6.25
N PHE A 290 16.68 -1.66 -6.89
CA PHE A 290 18.02 -2.24 -6.89
C PHE A 290 18.80 -1.76 -8.10
N PRO A 291 20.10 -1.42 -7.95
CA PRO A 291 20.97 -1.08 -9.07
C PRO A 291 21.08 -2.22 -10.09
N GLU A 292 21.33 -1.90 -11.35
CA GLU A 292 21.40 -2.87 -12.45
C GLU A 292 22.46 -3.98 -12.27
N TYR A 293 23.56 -3.68 -11.54
CA TYR A 293 24.59 -4.69 -11.26
C TYR A 293 24.10 -5.81 -10.31
N ILE A 294 22.95 -5.63 -9.64
CA ILE A 294 22.29 -6.65 -8.85
C ILE A 294 21.27 -7.33 -9.75
N ASN A 295 21.58 -8.55 -10.20
CA ASN A 295 20.66 -9.31 -11.05
C ASN A 295 19.43 -9.78 -10.24
N LEU A 296 18.29 -9.09 -10.41
CA LEU A 296 17.03 -9.50 -9.81
C LEU A 296 16.29 -10.48 -10.70
N GLU A 297 15.97 -11.64 -10.15
CA GLU A 297 15.06 -12.58 -10.80
C GLU A 297 13.66 -11.95 -10.98
N SER A 298 13.05 -12.19 -12.15
CA SER A 298 11.67 -11.77 -12.40
C SER A 298 10.72 -12.90 -11.98
N ARG A 299 9.81 -12.58 -11.05
CA ARG A 299 8.83 -13.51 -10.49
C ARG A 299 7.40 -12.94 -10.60
N PHE A 300 7.17 -12.06 -11.58
CA PHE A 300 5.84 -11.46 -11.77
C PHE A 300 4.74 -12.48 -11.93
N GLU A 301 4.98 -13.57 -12.67
CA GLU A 301 4.01 -14.64 -12.90
C GLU A 301 3.50 -15.30 -11.60
N ALA A 302 4.36 -15.35 -10.59
CA ALA A 302 4.04 -15.90 -9.27
C ALA A 302 3.38 -14.89 -8.33
N ALA A 303 3.25 -13.63 -8.74
CA ALA A 303 2.81 -12.52 -7.89
C ALA A 303 1.77 -11.61 -8.56
N GLU A 304 1.14 -12.08 -9.64
CA GLU A 304 0.01 -11.42 -10.31
C GLU A 304 -1.34 -11.98 -9.84
N PRO A 305 -2.48 -11.29 -10.09
CA PRO A 305 -3.81 -11.82 -9.82
C PRO A 305 -3.98 -13.24 -10.39
N GLY A 306 -4.66 -14.09 -9.64
CA GLY A 306 -4.75 -15.53 -9.93
C GLY A 306 -3.77 -16.38 -9.12
N SER A 307 -2.64 -15.84 -8.70
CA SER A 307 -1.66 -16.53 -7.85
C SER A 307 -2.09 -16.57 -6.39
N LEU A 308 -1.60 -17.58 -5.65
CA LEU A 308 -1.65 -17.59 -4.19
C LEU A 308 -0.67 -16.55 -3.61
N GLY A 309 -0.85 -16.15 -2.34
CA GLY A 309 -0.05 -15.12 -1.68
C GLY A 309 -0.41 -13.70 -2.11
N VAL A 310 0.46 -12.73 -1.79
CA VAL A 310 0.23 -11.31 -2.06
C VAL A 310 0.40 -11.02 -3.55
N SER A 311 -0.70 -10.71 -4.23
CA SER A 311 -0.72 -10.62 -5.69
C SER A 311 -1.21 -9.27 -6.24
N LEU A 312 -1.85 -8.43 -5.42
CA LEU A 312 -2.46 -7.18 -5.87
C LEU A 312 -2.52 -6.16 -4.75
N TYR A 313 -2.40 -4.88 -5.07
CA TYR A 313 -2.83 -3.77 -4.24
C TYR A 313 -3.92 -2.98 -4.93
N THR A 314 -4.81 -2.37 -4.16
CA THR A 314 -5.86 -1.50 -4.67
C THR A 314 -5.74 -0.10 -4.10
N TYR A 315 -6.22 0.89 -4.85
CA TYR A 315 -6.43 2.25 -4.38
C TYR A 315 -7.90 2.62 -4.50
N ARG A 316 -8.39 3.40 -3.57
CA ARG A 316 -9.67 4.10 -3.72
C ARG A 316 -9.45 5.45 -4.38
N VAL A 317 -10.32 5.78 -5.31
CA VAL A 317 -10.30 7.05 -6.04
C VAL A 317 -11.71 7.65 -6.08
N GLN A 318 -11.79 8.95 -6.27
CA GLN A 318 -13.01 9.64 -6.68
C GLN A 318 -12.83 10.13 -8.12
N GLY A 319 -13.82 9.89 -8.99
CA GLY A 319 -13.73 10.20 -10.41
C GLY A 319 -12.97 9.14 -11.21
N ILE A 320 -13.39 7.88 -11.07
CA ILE A 320 -12.72 6.71 -11.68
C ILE A 320 -12.62 6.81 -13.21
N GLU A 321 -13.60 7.44 -13.87
CA GLU A 321 -13.60 7.67 -15.33
C GLU A 321 -12.40 8.55 -15.74
N GLU A 322 -12.15 9.64 -15.01
CA GLU A 322 -11.03 10.54 -15.28
C GLU A 322 -9.68 9.86 -14.97
N TYR A 323 -9.61 9.03 -13.92
CA TYR A 323 -8.42 8.19 -13.68
C TYR A 323 -8.18 7.20 -14.81
N CYS A 324 -9.22 6.55 -15.31
CA CYS A 324 -9.11 5.62 -16.43
C CYS A 324 -8.56 6.31 -17.69
N ASP A 325 -9.05 7.50 -18.01
CA ASP A 325 -8.59 8.27 -19.17
C ASP A 325 -7.15 8.77 -19.00
N ARG A 326 -6.78 9.21 -17.81
CA ARG A 326 -5.42 9.63 -17.45
C ARG A 326 -4.42 8.46 -17.55
N ILE A 327 -4.82 7.28 -17.09
CA ILE A 327 -4.01 6.06 -17.18
C ILE A 327 -3.89 5.58 -18.63
N LYS A 328 -4.96 5.65 -19.45
CA LYS A 328 -4.90 5.34 -20.89
C LYS A 328 -3.96 6.26 -21.66
N ALA A 329 -3.83 7.52 -21.23
CA ALA A 329 -2.91 8.48 -21.82
C ALA A 329 -1.45 8.32 -21.36
N SER A 330 -1.18 7.42 -20.41
CA SER A 330 0.15 7.13 -19.88
C SER A 330 0.80 5.93 -20.56
N THR A 331 1.95 5.49 -20.04
CA THR A 331 2.67 4.28 -20.49
C THR A 331 2.19 2.98 -19.82
N ALA A 332 1.13 3.03 -19.02
CA ALA A 332 0.48 1.85 -18.46
C ALA A 332 -0.04 0.90 -19.56
N LYS A 333 -0.10 -0.39 -19.23
CA LYS A 333 -0.48 -1.47 -20.15
C LYS A 333 -1.66 -2.26 -19.60
N LYS A 334 -2.26 -3.11 -20.45
CA LYS A 334 -3.35 -4.04 -20.07
C LYS A 334 -4.47 -3.34 -19.27
N ILE A 335 -4.89 -2.15 -19.72
CA ILE A 335 -5.93 -1.36 -19.07
C ILE A 335 -7.27 -2.00 -19.36
N THR A 336 -8.01 -2.38 -18.32
CA THR A 336 -9.33 -3.02 -18.45
C THR A 336 -10.44 -1.96 -18.58
N PRO A 337 -11.64 -2.32 -19.07
CA PRO A 337 -12.80 -1.45 -18.95
C PRO A 337 -13.19 -1.22 -17.48
N ILE A 338 -13.89 -0.12 -17.21
CA ILE A 338 -14.51 0.10 -15.91
C ILE A 338 -15.72 -0.83 -15.82
N ILE A 339 -15.71 -1.71 -14.83
CA ILE A 339 -16.80 -2.67 -14.53
C ILE A 339 -17.04 -2.75 -13.03
N SER A 340 -18.13 -3.39 -12.61
CA SER A 340 -18.36 -3.69 -11.20
C SER A 340 -17.49 -4.85 -10.76
N ASN A 341 -16.78 -4.68 -9.62
CA ASN A 341 -16.06 -5.76 -8.97
C ASN A 341 -17.00 -6.66 -8.15
N GLU A 342 -16.45 -7.63 -7.41
CA GLU A 342 -17.17 -8.58 -6.59
C GLU A 342 -17.99 -7.95 -5.43
N PHE A 343 -17.73 -6.69 -5.09
CA PHE A 343 -18.47 -5.94 -4.07
C PHE A 343 -19.45 -4.93 -4.67
N GLY A 344 -19.59 -4.91 -6.01
CA GLY A 344 -20.45 -3.97 -6.72
C GLY A 344 -19.84 -2.58 -6.91
N GLU A 345 -18.55 -2.39 -6.57
CA GLU A 345 -17.84 -1.12 -6.74
C GLU A 345 -17.33 -1.00 -8.18
N LYS A 346 -17.50 0.18 -8.82
CA LYS A 346 -16.85 0.46 -10.12
C LYS A 346 -15.34 0.29 -9.96
N SER A 347 -14.73 -0.45 -10.87
CA SER A 347 -13.32 -0.80 -10.78
C SER A 347 -12.72 -1.00 -12.17
N PHE A 348 -11.44 -0.72 -12.30
CA PHE A 348 -10.65 -1.14 -13.45
C PHE A 348 -9.21 -1.44 -13.02
N SER A 349 -8.54 -2.24 -13.82
CA SER A 349 -7.17 -2.67 -13.55
C SER A 349 -6.22 -2.28 -14.67
N PHE A 350 -4.94 -2.23 -14.36
CA PHE A 350 -3.87 -1.93 -15.31
C PHE A 350 -2.54 -2.46 -14.82
N VAL A 351 -1.55 -2.52 -15.72
CA VAL A 351 -0.16 -2.79 -15.39
C VAL A 351 0.61 -1.47 -15.48
N ALA A 352 1.22 -1.04 -14.39
CA ALA A 352 2.06 0.15 -14.32
C ALA A 352 3.35 -0.02 -15.14
N PRO A 353 4.11 1.08 -15.43
CA PRO A 353 5.34 1.00 -16.23
C PRO A 353 6.40 0.05 -15.67
N ASP A 354 6.45 -0.12 -14.35
CA ASP A 354 7.35 -1.04 -13.64
C ASP A 354 6.92 -2.52 -13.68
N GLY A 355 5.79 -2.83 -14.33
CA GLY A 355 5.26 -4.17 -14.49
C GLY A 355 4.29 -4.62 -13.41
N TYR A 356 4.02 -3.83 -12.39
CA TYR A 356 3.08 -4.19 -11.34
C TYR A 356 1.62 -3.99 -11.74
N PHE A 357 0.81 -4.99 -11.42
CA PHE A 357 -0.65 -4.94 -11.62
C PHE A 357 -1.32 -4.19 -10.47
N TRP A 358 -2.25 -3.30 -10.80
CA TRP A 358 -3.02 -2.46 -9.89
C TRP A 358 -4.50 -2.47 -10.22
N THR A 359 -5.34 -2.23 -9.22
CA THR A 359 -6.78 -1.98 -9.42
C THR A 359 -7.18 -0.70 -8.71
N LEU A 360 -7.90 0.17 -9.40
CA LEU A 360 -8.57 1.33 -8.81
C LEU A 360 -10.04 1.00 -8.57
N LEU A 361 -10.55 1.48 -7.44
CA LEU A 361 -11.93 1.31 -6.98
C LEU A 361 -12.56 2.70 -6.80
N GLU A 362 -13.80 2.90 -7.28
CA GLU A 362 -14.53 4.12 -6.97
C GLU A 362 -14.81 4.18 -5.46
N GLY A 363 -14.39 5.26 -4.81
CA GLY A 363 -14.77 5.57 -3.44
C GLY A 363 -16.21 6.12 -3.36
N ASN A 364 -16.90 5.81 -2.28
CA ASN A 364 -18.21 6.41 -1.97
C ASN A 364 -18.04 7.82 -1.42
#